data_626151486dc2fdb3611b8ca9b542c46e
#
_entry.id   626151486dc2fdb3611b8ca9b542c46e
#
_cell.length_a   1.000
_cell.length_b   1.000
_cell.length_c   1.000
_cell.angle_alpha   90.00
_cell.angle_beta   90.00
_cell.angle_gamma   90.00
#
_symmetry.space_group_name_H-M   'P 1'
#
loop_
_entity.id
_entity.type
_entity.pdbx_description
1 polymer ?
#
loop_
_entity_poly.entity_id
_entity_poly.type
_entity_poly.pdbx_seq_one_letter_code
_entity_poly.pdbx_strand_id
1 'polypeptide(L)'
;MDRYMGWIILGVLLGLSATNLLGADHPPASSKLSKLRKAKVEAARETYQVIWKNYKDGLVPAVEFPYRWSRRWLEAEREMTSGKAEQVAACKGHLERMREMERIERELRRSRLNPVNELTAAEFYRAEAEIWLTQVQEATGKN
;
A
#
# COMPACT_ATOMS: atom_id res chain seq x y z
N MET A 1 -33.90 -10.95 82.97
CA MET A 1 -32.72 -11.79 83.15
C MET A 1 -31.98 -11.74 81.88
N ASP A 2 -30.80 -11.17 81.96
CA ASP A 2 -29.54 -11.32 81.19
C ASP A 2 -29.53 -10.88 79.76
N ARG A 3 -28.96 -9.72 79.45
CA ARG A 3 -27.56 -9.23 79.43
C ARG A 3 -26.76 -10.03 78.37
N TYR A 4 -26.27 -9.33 77.36
CA TYR A 4 -24.89 -9.10 76.93
C TYR A 4 -24.94 -8.41 75.53
N MET A 5 -24.62 -7.09 75.43
CA MET A 5 -23.26 -6.56 75.25
C MET A 5 -22.58 -7.10 73.93
N GLY A 6 -22.63 -6.37 72.85
CA GLY A 6 -21.66 -5.33 72.52
C GLY A 6 -20.54 -5.97 71.66
N TRP A 7 -20.33 -5.54 70.50
CA TRP A 7 -18.97 -5.30 69.92
C TRP A 7 -19.13 -4.58 68.61
N ILE A 8 -18.77 -3.33 68.61
CA ILE A 8 -18.57 -2.50 67.40
C ILE A 8 -17.17 -2.85 66.88
N ILE A 9 -17.07 -3.44 65.72
CA ILE A 9 -15.80 -3.52 65.01
C ILE A 9 -15.80 -2.46 63.92
N LEU A 10 -15.03 -1.43 64.20
CA LEU A 10 -14.69 -0.35 63.30
C LEU A 10 -13.66 -0.89 62.30
N GLY A 11 -14.12 -1.34 61.12
CA GLY A 11 -13.25 -1.77 60.03
C GLY A 11 -12.77 -0.55 59.23
N VAL A 12 -11.53 -0.14 59.49
CA VAL A 12 -10.83 0.87 58.69
C VAL A 12 -10.51 0.23 57.31
N LEU A 13 -11.29 0.61 56.31
CA LEU A 13 -10.97 0.32 54.92
C LEU A 13 -9.82 1.22 54.45
N LEU A 14 -8.61 0.71 54.54
CA LEU A 14 -7.43 1.26 53.84
C LEU A 14 -7.66 1.14 52.36
N GLY A 15 -8.07 2.23 51.71
CA GLY A 15 -8.12 2.35 50.27
C GLY A 15 -6.70 2.31 49.67
N LEU A 16 -6.31 1.17 49.17
CA LEU A 16 -5.16 1.07 48.25
C LEU A 16 -5.57 1.72 46.93
N SER A 17 -5.24 3.00 46.79
CA SER A 17 -5.22 3.67 45.49
C SER A 17 -4.06 3.08 44.69
N ALA A 18 -4.33 2.05 43.89
CA ALA A 18 -3.43 1.61 42.85
C ALA A 18 -3.37 2.73 41.80
N THR A 19 -2.37 3.59 41.90
CA THR A 19 -1.95 4.49 40.84
C THR A 19 -1.45 3.64 39.69
N ASN A 20 -2.28 3.48 38.66
CA ASN A 20 -1.86 2.98 37.34
C ASN A 20 -0.94 4.02 36.68
N LEU A 21 0.29 4.10 37.18
CA LEU A 21 1.42 4.72 36.48
C LEU A 21 2.05 3.64 35.62
N LEU A 22 1.72 3.62 34.33
CA LEU A 22 2.46 3.12 33.20
C LEU A 22 1.48 2.86 32.03
N GLY A 23 0.71 3.88 31.67
CA GLY A 23 0.12 3.97 30.36
C GLY A 23 1.21 4.46 29.41
N ALA A 24 2.08 3.57 28.95
CA ALA A 24 2.83 3.84 27.75
C ALA A 24 1.79 4.03 26.64
N ASP A 25 1.65 5.25 26.11
CA ASP A 25 0.81 5.59 24.98
C ASP A 25 1.28 4.82 23.74
N HIS A 26 0.95 3.53 23.68
CA HIS A 26 1.08 2.76 22.47
C HIS A 26 -0.07 3.19 21.57
N PRO A 27 0.21 3.83 20.42
CA PRO A 27 -0.84 4.18 19.48
C PRO A 27 -1.63 2.91 19.14
N PRO A 28 -2.98 3.00 19.04
CA PRO A 28 -3.80 1.83 18.77
C PRO A 28 -3.27 1.09 17.53
N ALA A 29 -3.28 -0.23 17.54
CA ALA A 29 -2.71 -1.09 16.50
C ALA A 29 -3.16 -0.69 15.08
N SER A 30 -4.40 -0.20 14.93
CA SER A 30 -4.95 0.37 13.71
C SER A 30 -4.17 1.61 13.21
N SER A 31 -3.74 2.49 14.11
CA SER A 31 -2.95 3.67 13.77
C SER A 31 -1.54 3.31 13.31
N LYS A 32 -0.90 2.33 13.96
CA LYS A 32 0.42 1.83 13.56
C LYS A 32 0.35 1.17 12.17
N LEU A 33 -0.65 0.32 11.93
CA LEU A 33 -0.84 -0.34 10.64
C LEU A 33 -1.09 0.66 9.51
N SER A 34 -1.92 1.68 9.74
CA SER A 34 -2.17 2.75 8.77
C SER A 34 -0.89 3.50 8.40
N LYS A 35 -0.05 3.85 9.40
CA LYS A 35 1.24 4.49 9.15
C LYS A 35 2.19 3.62 8.32
N LEU A 36 2.25 2.31 8.60
CA LEU A 36 3.09 1.37 7.86
C LEU A 36 2.62 1.20 6.41
N ARG A 37 1.30 1.12 6.17
CA ARG A 37 0.75 1.07 4.81
C ARG A 37 1.09 2.33 4.02
N LYS A 38 0.93 3.51 4.63
CA LYS A 38 1.31 4.78 3.99
C LYS A 38 2.80 4.82 3.64
N ALA A 39 3.67 4.42 4.57
CA ALA A 39 5.10 4.35 4.32
C ALA A 39 5.46 3.36 3.20
N LYS A 40 4.75 2.22 3.10
CA LYS A 40 4.91 1.24 2.02
C LYS A 40 4.57 1.83 0.65
N VAL A 41 3.46 2.59 0.54
CA VAL A 41 3.07 3.28 -0.70
C VAL A 41 4.14 4.28 -1.11
N GLU A 42 4.60 5.11 -0.17
CA GLU A 42 5.60 6.13 -0.42
C GLU A 42 6.92 5.52 -0.91
N ALA A 43 7.43 4.50 -0.20
CA ALA A 43 8.66 3.80 -0.57
C ALA A 43 8.55 3.15 -1.96
N ALA A 44 7.40 2.55 -2.30
CA ALA A 44 7.20 1.95 -3.61
C ALA A 44 7.16 3.00 -4.72
N ARG A 45 6.50 4.13 -4.47
CA ARG A 45 6.43 5.28 -5.39
C ARG A 45 7.81 5.88 -5.66
N GLU A 46 8.55 6.21 -4.61
CA GLU A 46 9.89 6.80 -4.72
C GLU A 46 10.84 5.86 -5.46
N THR A 47 10.82 4.56 -5.11
CA THR A 47 11.67 3.58 -5.80
C THR A 47 11.29 3.46 -7.28
N TYR A 48 9.99 3.45 -7.61
CA TYR A 48 9.55 3.48 -9.01
C TYR A 48 10.11 4.70 -9.74
N GLN A 49 10.03 5.90 -9.16
CA GLN A 49 10.49 7.13 -9.79
C GLN A 49 12.00 7.09 -10.09
N VAL A 50 12.80 6.59 -9.16
CA VAL A 50 14.25 6.41 -9.36
C VAL A 50 14.54 5.39 -10.47
N ILE A 51 13.90 4.22 -10.41
CA ILE A 51 14.07 3.17 -11.43
C ILE A 51 13.61 3.66 -12.81
N TRP A 52 12.48 4.36 -12.86
CA TRP A 52 11.95 4.93 -14.10
C TRP A 52 12.88 5.96 -14.73
N LYS A 53 13.47 6.83 -13.90
CA LYS A 53 14.49 7.76 -14.38
C LYS A 53 15.69 7.02 -14.94
N ASN A 54 16.25 6.08 -14.19
CA ASN A 54 17.42 5.31 -14.58
C ASN A 54 17.16 4.49 -15.86
N TYR A 55 15.94 3.96 -16.04
CA TYR A 55 15.52 3.27 -17.23
C TYR A 55 15.54 4.21 -18.46
N LYS A 56 14.96 5.41 -18.35
CA LYS A 56 14.97 6.40 -19.43
C LYS A 56 16.38 6.90 -19.75
N ASP A 57 17.27 6.92 -18.78
CA ASP A 57 18.67 7.31 -18.95
C ASP A 57 19.55 6.15 -19.49
N GLY A 58 18.97 4.96 -19.75
CA GLY A 58 19.67 3.78 -20.24
C GLY A 58 20.56 3.07 -19.21
N LEU A 59 20.42 3.42 -17.93
CA LEU A 59 21.18 2.80 -16.83
C LEU A 59 20.56 1.50 -16.32
N VAL A 60 19.31 1.25 -16.64
CA VAL A 60 18.57 0.02 -16.33
C VAL A 60 18.16 -0.62 -17.65
N PRO A 61 18.64 -1.83 -17.95
CA PRO A 61 18.60 -2.37 -19.31
C PRO A 61 17.26 -3.01 -19.70
N ALA A 62 16.38 -3.34 -18.75
CA ALA A 62 15.17 -4.10 -19.02
C ALA A 62 13.91 -3.42 -18.48
N VAL A 63 12.87 -3.45 -19.30
CA VAL A 63 11.52 -2.93 -19.01
C VAL A 63 10.88 -3.59 -17.78
N GLU A 64 11.32 -4.79 -17.43
CA GLU A 64 10.84 -5.52 -16.24
C GLU A 64 11.08 -4.76 -14.92
N PHE A 65 12.17 -4.00 -14.81
CA PHE A 65 12.49 -3.29 -13.56
C PHE A 65 11.46 -2.20 -13.22
N PRO A 66 11.15 -1.24 -14.11
CA PRO A 66 10.10 -0.27 -13.84
C PRO A 66 8.70 -0.91 -13.73
N TYR A 67 8.39 -1.95 -14.52
CA TYR A 67 7.14 -2.71 -14.36
C TYR A 67 7.00 -3.27 -12.95
N ARG A 68 7.99 -3.98 -12.44
CA ARG A 68 7.98 -4.61 -11.10
C ARG A 68 7.70 -3.60 -9.99
N TRP A 69 8.30 -2.41 -10.05
CA TRP A 69 8.09 -1.38 -9.03
C TRP A 69 6.77 -0.63 -9.23
N SER A 70 6.32 -0.44 -10.46
CA SER A 70 4.98 0.08 -10.73
C SER A 70 3.88 -0.84 -10.19
N ARG A 71 4.06 -2.16 -10.31
CA ARG A 71 3.16 -3.17 -9.76
C ARG A 71 3.16 -3.17 -8.22
N ARG A 72 4.33 -3.11 -7.59
CA ARG A 72 4.44 -3.00 -6.12
C ARG A 72 3.76 -1.74 -5.59
N TRP A 73 3.89 -0.65 -6.30
CA TRP A 73 3.19 0.59 -5.96
C TRP A 73 1.67 0.41 -6.06
N LEU A 74 1.14 -0.14 -7.14
CA LEU A 74 -0.27 -0.50 -7.29
C LEU A 74 -0.77 -1.37 -6.12
N GLU A 75 -0.05 -2.44 -5.81
CA GLU A 75 -0.40 -3.37 -4.73
C GLU A 75 -0.46 -2.65 -3.37
N ALA A 76 0.52 -1.79 -3.08
CA ALA A 76 0.55 -1.00 -1.86
C ALA A 76 -0.61 0.00 -1.75
N GLU A 77 -0.97 0.68 -2.85
CA GLU A 77 -2.14 1.58 -2.90
C GLU A 77 -3.44 0.80 -2.65
N ARG A 78 -3.60 -0.37 -3.26
CA ARG A 78 -4.77 -1.23 -3.07
C ARG A 78 -4.89 -1.79 -1.65
N GLU A 79 -3.78 -2.08 -0.99
CA GLU A 79 -3.78 -2.49 0.42
C GLU A 79 -4.11 -1.33 1.38
N MET A 80 -3.86 -0.09 0.98
CA MET A 80 -4.11 1.08 1.81
C MET A 80 -5.59 1.47 1.84
N THR A 81 -6.34 1.16 0.79
CA THR A 81 -7.72 1.56 0.63
C THR A 81 -8.67 0.38 0.40
N SER A 82 -9.89 0.47 0.96
CA SER A 82 -11.01 -0.42 0.67
C SER A 82 -12.04 0.22 -0.26
N GLY A 83 -11.90 1.51 -0.56
CA GLY A 83 -12.81 2.25 -1.42
C GLY A 83 -12.68 1.84 -2.89
N LYS A 84 -13.81 1.63 -3.57
CA LYS A 84 -13.83 1.21 -4.98
C LYS A 84 -13.25 2.27 -5.91
N ALA A 85 -13.55 3.54 -5.66
CA ALA A 85 -13.03 4.65 -6.46
C ALA A 85 -11.50 4.72 -6.41
N GLU A 86 -10.93 4.55 -5.23
CA GLU A 86 -9.49 4.53 -5.01
C GLU A 86 -8.82 3.30 -5.63
N GLN A 87 -9.47 2.13 -5.57
CA GLN A 87 -9.01 0.92 -6.26
C GLN A 87 -8.94 1.14 -7.78
N VAL A 88 -9.98 1.74 -8.37
CA VAL A 88 -10.00 2.10 -9.80
C VAL A 88 -8.90 3.13 -10.11
N ALA A 89 -8.72 4.14 -9.26
CA ALA A 89 -7.69 5.17 -9.45
C ALA A 89 -6.28 4.56 -9.44
N ALA A 90 -5.99 3.65 -8.52
CA ALA A 90 -4.71 2.94 -8.45
C ALA A 90 -4.44 2.11 -9.72
N CYS A 91 -5.44 1.36 -10.21
CA CYS A 91 -5.33 0.60 -11.47
C CYS A 91 -5.13 1.52 -12.68
N LYS A 92 -5.85 2.66 -12.76
CA LYS A 92 -5.63 3.66 -13.82
C LYS A 92 -4.22 4.21 -13.80
N GLY A 93 -3.70 4.58 -12.63
CA GLY A 93 -2.33 5.08 -12.50
C GLY A 93 -1.29 4.05 -12.96
N HIS A 94 -1.49 2.77 -12.63
CA HIS A 94 -0.63 1.70 -13.13
C HIS A 94 -0.71 1.54 -14.65
N LEU A 95 -1.90 1.54 -15.22
CA LEU A 95 -2.09 1.45 -16.67
C LEU A 95 -1.41 2.60 -17.41
N GLU A 96 -1.52 3.83 -16.93
CA GLU A 96 -0.84 4.98 -17.55
C GLU A 96 0.69 4.82 -17.55
N ARG A 97 1.26 4.30 -16.46
CA ARG A 97 2.70 3.99 -16.42
C ARG A 97 3.10 2.92 -17.44
N MET A 98 2.25 1.89 -17.65
CA MET A 98 2.51 0.84 -18.64
C MET A 98 2.36 1.35 -20.08
N ARG A 99 1.41 2.22 -20.35
CA ARG A 99 1.25 2.87 -21.67
C ARG A 99 2.45 3.73 -22.02
N GLU A 100 2.96 4.48 -21.06
CA GLU A 100 4.15 5.30 -21.29
C GLU A 100 5.39 4.45 -21.55
N MET A 101 5.52 3.33 -20.85
CA MET A 101 6.58 2.36 -21.04
C MET A 101 6.53 1.75 -22.45
N GLU A 102 5.36 1.28 -22.89
CA GLU A 102 5.15 0.77 -24.25
C GLU A 102 5.47 1.82 -25.32
N ARG A 103 5.08 3.08 -25.10
CA ARG A 103 5.37 4.19 -26.01
C ARG A 103 6.88 4.36 -26.19
N ILE A 104 7.64 4.38 -25.11
CA ILE A 104 9.11 4.49 -25.15
C ILE A 104 9.73 3.30 -25.89
N GLU A 105 9.33 2.08 -25.55
CA GLU A 105 9.85 0.89 -26.21
C GLU A 105 9.56 0.88 -27.72
N ARG A 106 8.39 1.35 -28.12
CA ARG A 106 8.02 1.46 -29.53
C ARG A 106 8.89 2.48 -30.27
N GLU A 107 9.25 3.60 -29.64
CA GLU A 107 10.17 4.60 -30.18
C GLU A 107 11.60 4.06 -30.29
N LEU A 108 12.09 3.41 -29.22
CA LEU A 108 13.41 2.76 -29.23
C LEU A 108 13.51 1.68 -30.28
N ARG A 109 12.46 0.90 -30.47
CA ARG A 109 12.38 -0.13 -31.53
C ARG A 109 12.43 0.47 -32.95
N ARG A 110 11.71 1.57 -33.19
CA ARG A 110 11.75 2.29 -34.47
C ARG A 110 13.17 2.78 -34.79
N SER A 111 13.89 3.21 -33.78
CA SER A 111 15.29 3.66 -33.89
C SER A 111 16.30 2.51 -33.92
N ARG A 112 15.84 1.24 -33.88
CA ARG A 112 16.69 0.03 -33.84
C ARG A 112 17.64 -0.02 -32.63
N LEU A 113 17.28 0.65 -31.53
CA LEU A 113 18.09 0.74 -30.32
C LEU A 113 17.77 -0.35 -29.30
N ASN A 114 16.62 -1.04 -29.44
CA ASN A 114 16.18 -2.03 -28.48
C ASN A 114 15.84 -3.39 -29.09
N PRO A 115 16.09 -4.51 -28.37
CA PRO A 115 15.65 -5.84 -28.76
C PRO A 115 14.13 -5.95 -28.90
N VAL A 116 13.66 -6.89 -29.73
CA VAL A 116 12.21 -7.11 -29.97
C VAL A 116 11.47 -7.50 -28.69
N ASN A 117 12.12 -8.27 -27.82
CA ASN A 117 11.53 -8.77 -26.59
C ASN A 117 11.14 -7.66 -25.60
N GLU A 118 11.83 -6.53 -25.54
CA GLU A 118 11.50 -5.43 -24.64
C GLU A 118 10.16 -4.79 -25.02
N LEU A 119 9.92 -4.52 -26.31
CA LEU A 119 8.62 -4.01 -26.77
C LEU A 119 7.49 -5.02 -26.50
N THR A 120 7.71 -6.30 -26.82
CA THR A 120 6.69 -7.34 -26.58
C THR A 120 6.38 -7.50 -25.10
N ALA A 121 7.38 -7.38 -24.22
CA ALA A 121 7.16 -7.36 -22.77
C ALA A 121 6.36 -6.13 -22.32
N ALA A 122 6.66 -4.95 -22.84
CA ALA A 122 5.91 -3.74 -22.54
C ALA A 122 4.44 -3.82 -23.00
N GLU A 123 4.18 -4.38 -24.17
CA GLU A 123 2.82 -4.65 -24.68
C GLU A 123 2.06 -5.63 -23.77
N PHE A 124 2.73 -6.68 -23.31
CA PHE A 124 2.16 -7.62 -22.35
C PHE A 124 1.77 -6.92 -21.02
N TYR A 125 2.67 -6.13 -20.43
CA TYR A 125 2.42 -5.43 -19.19
C TYR A 125 1.28 -4.41 -19.30
N ARG A 126 1.17 -3.72 -20.42
CA ARG A 126 0.04 -2.82 -20.69
C ARG A 126 -1.28 -3.60 -20.79
N ALA A 127 -1.31 -4.71 -21.51
CA ALA A 127 -2.51 -5.54 -21.63
C ALA A 127 -2.95 -6.11 -20.26
N GLU A 128 -2.00 -6.57 -19.45
CA GLU A 128 -2.26 -7.03 -18.08
C GLU A 128 -2.87 -5.92 -17.21
N ALA A 129 -2.33 -4.70 -17.28
CA ALA A 129 -2.84 -3.54 -16.55
C ALA A 129 -4.27 -3.15 -17.00
N GLU A 130 -4.59 -3.26 -18.29
CA GLU A 130 -5.96 -3.06 -18.81
C GLU A 130 -6.93 -4.11 -18.27
N ILE A 131 -6.53 -5.38 -18.24
CA ILE A 131 -7.35 -6.45 -17.65
C ILE A 131 -7.66 -6.14 -16.19
N TRP A 132 -6.67 -5.76 -15.39
CA TRP A 132 -6.89 -5.44 -13.98
C TRP A 132 -7.82 -4.24 -13.78
N LEU A 133 -7.67 -3.18 -14.59
CA LEU A 133 -8.58 -2.04 -14.54
C LEU A 133 -10.01 -2.46 -14.88
N THR A 134 -10.19 -3.23 -15.96
CA THR A 134 -11.51 -3.72 -16.39
C THR A 134 -12.17 -4.57 -15.30
N GLN A 135 -11.44 -5.51 -14.72
CA GLN A 135 -11.95 -6.35 -13.61
C GLN A 135 -12.44 -5.55 -12.41
N VAL A 136 -11.68 -4.53 -12.00
CA VAL A 136 -12.08 -3.66 -10.88
C VAL A 136 -13.32 -2.83 -11.24
N GLN A 137 -13.42 -2.33 -12.46
CA GLN A 137 -14.60 -1.58 -12.95
C GLN A 137 -15.85 -2.46 -13.02
N GLU A 138 -15.76 -3.68 -13.56
CA GLU A 138 -16.89 -4.61 -13.65
C GLU A 138 -17.39 -5.06 -12.28
N ALA A 139 -16.46 -5.30 -11.33
CA ALA A 139 -16.82 -5.58 -9.95
C ALA A 139 -17.57 -4.41 -9.28
N THR A 140 -17.49 -3.21 -9.88
CA THR A 140 -18.14 -1.99 -9.39
C THR A 140 -19.54 -1.82 -9.96
N GLY A 141 -19.84 -2.34 -11.16
CA GLY A 141 -21.11 -2.19 -11.87
C GLY A 141 -22.19 -3.21 -11.52
N LYS A 142 -21.90 -4.20 -10.67
CA LYS A 142 -22.83 -5.29 -10.32
C LYS A 142 -23.58 -5.09 -8.98
N ASN A 143 -23.60 -3.87 -8.41
CA ASN A 143 -24.35 -3.56 -7.18
C ASN A 143 -25.46 -2.55 -7.45
#